data_923b2cdf0dacde85558f90ad431f4841
#
_entry.id   923b2cdf0dacde85558f90ad431f4841
#
_cell.length_a   1.000
_cell.length_b   1.000
_cell.length_c   1.000
_cell.angle_alpha   90.00
_cell.angle_beta   90.00
_cell.angle_gamma   90.00
#
_symmetry.space_group_name_H-M   'P 1'
#
loop_
_entity.id
_entity.type
_entity.pdbx_description
1 polymer ?
#
loop_
_entity_poly.entity_id
_entity_poly.type
_entity_poly.pdbx_seq_one_letter_code
_entity_poly.pdbx_strand_id
1 'polypeptide(L)'
;RRGWFAASVAVSLACSVLAPHVTCRAAERLLPPRSRVLPFRDEFAYWAYPWKHNEDSAERFVEAVARERYPEGMVTWADTTAVAPLMAAQAMGRLPASWRWLSFWQNEADEEIMRQLRASPDGGYVVSPVRCYVPEAILERAASFERRGVLYRIVW
;
A
#
# COMPACT_ATOMS: atom_id res chain seq x y z
N ARG A 1 42.43 9.52 26.90
CA ARG A 1 42.07 9.12 25.53
C ARG A 1 40.91 8.11 25.47
N ARG A 2 40.86 7.10 26.36
CA ARG A 2 39.77 6.09 26.37
C ARG A 2 38.37 6.68 26.67
N GLY A 3 38.31 7.67 27.55
CA GLY A 3 37.02 8.31 27.91
C GLY A 3 36.38 9.08 26.76
N TRP A 4 37.18 9.79 25.93
CA TRP A 4 36.67 10.52 24.78
C TRP A 4 36.13 9.58 23.70
N PHE A 5 36.79 8.44 23.47
CA PHE A 5 36.33 7.43 22.53
C PHE A 5 34.98 6.84 22.97
N ALA A 6 34.85 6.45 24.25
CA ALA A 6 33.60 5.93 24.80
C ALA A 6 32.47 6.97 24.71
N ALA A 7 32.75 8.23 25.02
CA ALA A 7 31.78 9.32 24.88
C ALA A 7 31.32 9.51 23.41
N SER A 8 32.27 9.49 22.46
CA SER A 8 31.92 9.63 21.04
C SER A 8 31.04 8.49 20.55
N VAL A 9 31.34 7.25 20.94
CA VAL A 9 30.53 6.08 20.59
C VAL A 9 29.14 6.20 21.18
N ALA A 10 29.01 6.58 22.46
CA ALA A 10 27.73 6.74 23.12
C ALA A 10 26.88 7.83 22.45
N VAL A 11 27.47 8.97 22.10
CA VAL A 11 26.78 10.06 21.38
C VAL A 11 26.34 9.59 19.99
N SER A 12 27.21 8.90 19.26
CA SER A 12 26.84 8.39 17.91
C SER A 12 25.69 7.40 17.96
N LEU A 13 25.69 6.49 18.94
CA LEU A 13 24.59 5.54 19.14
C LEU A 13 23.30 6.26 19.54
N ALA A 14 23.39 7.21 20.46
CA ALA A 14 22.21 8.01 20.85
C ALA A 14 21.63 8.80 19.67
N CYS A 15 22.48 9.44 18.87
CA CYS A 15 22.04 10.14 17.66
C CYS A 15 21.40 9.19 16.64
N SER A 16 21.97 8.01 16.43
CA SER A 16 21.43 7.03 15.48
C SER A 16 20.05 6.53 15.90
N VAL A 17 19.75 6.46 17.17
CA VAL A 17 18.44 6.05 17.68
C VAL A 17 17.47 7.23 17.75
N LEU A 18 17.91 8.38 18.23
CA LEU A 18 17.01 9.53 18.46
C LEU A 18 16.68 10.32 17.18
N ALA A 19 17.64 10.45 16.26
CA ALA A 19 17.41 11.24 15.04
C ALA A 19 16.21 10.78 14.21
N PRO A 20 15.98 9.47 13.97
CA PRO A 20 14.80 9.01 13.26
C PRO A 20 13.47 9.38 13.96
N HIS A 21 13.43 9.30 15.29
CA HIS A 21 12.24 9.68 16.06
C HIS A 21 11.95 11.19 15.98
N VAL A 22 13.00 12.01 16.10
CA VAL A 22 12.86 13.47 16.00
C VAL A 22 12.44 13.88 14.58
N THR A 23 13.08 13.30 13.56
CA THR A 23 12.75 13.61 12.15
C THR A 23 11.35 13.13 11.78
N CYS A 24 10.91 11.96 12.25
CA CYS A 24 9.55 11.49 12.03
C CYS A 24 8.52 12.47 12.60
N ARG A 25 8.64 12.82 13.88
CA ARG A 25 7.72 13.76 14.53
C ARG A 25 7.76 15.18 13.95
N ALA A 26 8.94 15.63 13.53
CA ALA A 26 9.06 16.93 12.86
C ALA A 26 8.38 16.89 11.49
N ALA A 27 8.57 15.81 10.72
CA ALA A 27 7.93 15.63 9.42
C ALA A 27 6.40 15.60 9.55
N GLU A 28 5.85 14.84 10.51
CA GLU A 28 4.40 14.79 10.78
C GLU A 28 3.79 16.17 11.07
N ARG A 29 4.56 17.08 11.72
CA ARG A 29 4.07 18.41 12.10
C ARG A 29 4.27 19.46 11.01
N LEU A 30 5.34 19.35 10.24
CA LEU A 30 5.79 20.41 9.31
C LEU A 30 5.42 20.13 7.87
N LEU A 31 5.24 18.85 7.50
CA LEU A 31 4.90 18.49 6.14
C LEU A 31 3.39 18.33 5.97
N PRO A 32 2.85 18.69 4.81
CA PRO A 32 1.45 18.41 4.51
C PRO A 32 1.19 16.92 4.54
N PRO A 33 -0.06 16.49 4.84
CA PRO A 33 -0.45 15.09 4.77
C PRO A 33 -0.05 14.52 3.41
N ARG A 34 0.63 13.39 3.41
CA ARG A 34 1.03 12.76 2.16
C ARG A 34 -0.21 12.31 1.40
N SER A 35 -0.25 12.60 0.10
CA SER A 35 -1.30 12.10 -0.79
C SER A 35 -1.30 10.58 -0.88
N ARG A 36 -0.17 9.96 -0.55
CA ARG A 36 0.03 8.51 -0.59
C ARG A 36 -0.27 7.88 0.77
N VAL A 37 -1.43 7.22 0.86
CA VAL A 37 -1.87 6.50 2.06
C VAL A 37 -2.05 5.03 1.70
N LEU A 38 -1.12 4.18 2.13
CA LEU A 38 -1.25 2.74 2.01
C LEU A 38 -1.94 2.15 3.26
N PRO A 39 -2.79 1.14 3.11
CA PRO A 39 -3.42 0.50 4.25
C PRO A 39 -2.37 -0.02 5.24
N PHE A 40 -2.61 0.23 6.53
CA PHE A 40 -1.77 -0.23 7.66
C PHE A 40 -0.34 0.31 7.71
N ARG A 41 0.06 1.22 6.83
CA ARG A 41 1.40 1.76 6.77
C ARG A 41 1.44 3.21 7.23
N ASP A 42 2.29 3.49 8.20
CA ASP A 42 2.69 4.84 8.55
C ASP A 42 3.84 5.28 7.63
N GLU A 43 3.56 6.16 6.68
CA GLU A 43 4.54 6.63 5.69
C GLU A 43 5.70 7.39 6.32
N PHE A 44 5.47 8.17 7.37
CA PHE A 44 6.55 8.90 8.05
C PHE A 44 7.47 7.96 8.80
N ALA A 45 6.91 7.03 9.57
CA ALA A 45 7.66 6.00 10.27
C ALA A 45 8.42 5.11 9.28
N TYR A 46 7.78 4.69 8.20
CA TYR A 46 8.40 3.85 7.18
C TYR A 46 9.66 4.46 6.57
N TRP A 47 9.66 5.78 6.31
CA TRP A 47 10.79 6.47 5.73
C TRP A 47 11.81 6.96 6.76
N ALA A 48 11.36 7.27 7.99
CA ALA A 48 12.22 7.77 9.05
C ALA A 48 13.07 6.68 9.72
N TYR A 49 12.53 5.46 9.84
CA TYR A 49 13.23 4.37 10.52
C TYR A 49 14.00 3.48 9.54
N PRO A 50 15.33 3.40 9.64
CA PRO A 50 16.15 2.55 8.77
C PRO A 50 16.00 1.05 9.07
N TRP A 51 15.66 0.72 10.33
CA TRP A 51 15.42 -0.67 10.76
C TRP A 51 13.93 -1.02 10.65
N LYS A 52 13.53 -1.64 9.59
CA LYS A 52 12.13 -1.99 9.31
C LYS A 52 11.70 -3.33 9.90
N HIS A 53 12.31 -3.77 11.00
CA HIS A 53 12.05 -5.08 11.61
C HIS A 53 10.62 -5.24 12.16
N ASN A 54 9.91 -4.14 12.41
CA ASN A 54 8.51 -4.13 12.85
C ASN A 54 7.57 -3.69 11.72
N GLU A 55 8.03 -3.67 10.46
CA GLU A 55 7.20 -3.28 9.33
C GLU A 55 6.39 -4.50 8.84
N ASP A 56 5.19 -4.62 9.34
CA ASP A 56 4.23 -5.70 9.06
C ASP A 56 3.02 -5.23 8.23
N SER A 57 3.06 -4.01 7.71
CA SER A 57 1.91 -3.42 7.00
C SER A 57 1.44 -4.25 5.81
N ALA A 58 2.38 -4.84 5.06
CA ALA A 58 2.07 -5.71 3.94
C ALA A 58 1.36 -7.00 4.39
N GLU A 59 1.84 -7.61 5.46
CA GLU A 59 1.24 -8.82 6.03
C GLU A 59 -0.17 -8.53 6.55
N ARG A 60 -0.34 -7.48 7.33
CA ARG A 60 -1.65 -7.05 7.85
C ARG A 60 -2.63 -6.71 6.73
N PHE A 61 -2.14 -6.10 5.64
CA PHE A 61 -2.96 -5.81 4.48
C PHE A 61 -3.44 -7.10 3.79
N VAL A 62 -2.55 -8.05 3.54
CA VAL A 62 -2.89 -9.37 2.98
C VAL A 62 -3.89 -10.10 3.86
N GLU A 63 -3.65 -10.13 5.18
CA GLU A 63 -4.58 -10.76 6.12
C GLU A 63 -5.96 -10.10 6.12
N ALA A 64 -6.01 -8.77 6.05
CA ALA A 64 -7.27 -8.06 6.00
C ALA A 64 -8.03 -8.36 4.70
N VAL A 65 -7.33 -8.43 3.56
CA VAL A 65 -7.93 -8.86 2.28
C VAL A 65 -8.43 -10.30 2.36
N ALA A 66 -7.66 -11.21 2.96
CA ALA A 66 -8.02 -12.62 3.08
C ALA A 66 -9.24 -12.88 3.99
N ARG A 67 -9.45 -12.02 4.99
CA ARG A 67 -10.58 -12.14 5.93
C ARG A 67 -11.92 -11.67 5.34
N GLU A 68 -11.88 -10.82 4.34
CA GLU A 68 -13.07 -10.28 3.70
C GLU A 68 -13.67 -11.25 2.68
N ARG A 69 -14.98 -11.16 2.50
CA ARG A 69 -15.71 -11.96 1.51
C ARG A 69 -15.85 -11.20 0.20
N TYR A 70 -14.84 -11.31 -0.64
CA TYR A 70 -14.92 -10.79 -2.00
C TYR A 70 -15.44 -11.88 -2.96
N PRO A 71 -16.05 -11.48 -4.09
CA PRO A 71 -16.59 -12.44 -5.05
C PRO A 71 -15.50 -13.29 -5.70
N GLU A 72 -15.87 -14.49 -6.11
CA GLU A 72 -15.00 -15.34 -6.93
C GLU A 72 -14.73 -14.66 -8.27
N GLY A 73 -13.52 -14.75 -8.77
CA GLY A 73 -13.12 -14.08 -10.01
C GLY A 73 -12.97 -12.56 -9.90
N MET A 74 -12.89 -12.01 -8.68
CA MET A 74 -12.65 -10.59 -8.44
C MET A 74 -11.44 -10.09 -9.24
N VAL A 75 -11.59 -8.93 -9.88
CA VAL A 75 -10.51 -8.18 -10.51
C VAL A 75 -10.25 -6.91 -9.73
N THR A 76 -9.01 -6.66 -9.37
CA THR A 76 -8.63 -5.51 -8.55
C THR A 76 -7.47 -4.76 -9.19
N TRP A 77 -7.61 -3.46 -9.35
CA TRP A 77 -6.48 -2.58 -9.64
C TRP A 77 -5.71 -2.27 -8.36
N ALA A 78 -4.41 -2.53 -8.39
CA ALA A 78 -3.50 -2.23 -7.29
C ALA A 78 -2.25 -1.53 -7.84
N ASP A 79 -1.78 -0.50 -7.15
CA ASP A 79 -0.50 0.11 -7.50
C ASP A 79 0.67 -0.86 -7.27
N THR A 80 1.83 -0.52 -7.78
CA THR A 80 3.03 -1.37 -7.71
C THR A 80 3.42 -1.78 -6.29
N THR A 81 3.11 -0.96 -5.29
CA THR A 81 3.45 -1.23 -3.90
C THR A 81 2.49 -2.23 -3.26
N ALA A 82 1.19 -2.09 -3.54
CA ALA A 82 0.16 -2.94 -2.97
C ALA A 82 0.03 -4.28 -3.70
N VAL A 83 0.30 -4.34 -5.01
CA VAL A 83 0.14 -5.56 -5.81
C VAL A 83 1.14 -6.65 -5.44
N ALA A 84 2.39 -6.29 -5.13
CA ALA A 84 3.45 -7.26 -4.86
C ALA A 84 3.13 -8.20 -3.67
N PRO A 85 2.73 -7.72 -2.48
CA PRO A 85 2.35 -8.62 -1.39
C PRO A 85 1.09 -9.45 -1.70
N LEU A 86 0.13 -8.93 -2.47
CA LEU A 86 -1.06 -9.66 -2.87
C LEU A 86 -0.72 -10.81 -3.82
N MET A 87 0.12 -10.58 -4.83
CA MET A 87 0.59 -11.62 -5.75
C MET A 87 1.42 -12.67 -5.02
N ALA A 88 2.31 -12.27 -4.11
CA ALA A 88 3.09 -13.19 -3.30
C ALA A 88 2.18 -14.08 -2.42
N ALA A 89 1.19 -13.50 -1.77
CA ALA A 89 0.23 -14.23 -0.94
C ALA A 89 -0.61 -15.20 -1.77
N GLN A 90 -1.01 -14.82 -2.99
CA GLN A 90 -1.73 -15.69 -3.91
C GLN A 90 -0.84 -16.86 -4.38
N ALA A 91 0.41 -16.60 -4.72
CA ALA A 91 1.37 -17.66 -5.09
C ALA A 91 1.62 -18.66 -3.95
N MET A 92 1.53 -18.19 -2.68
CA MET A 92 1.60 -19.04 -1.48
C MET A 92 0.27 -19.73 -1.12
N GLY A 93 -0.78 -19.59 -1.93
CA GLY A 93 -2.10 -20.18 -1.68
C GLY A 93 -2.89 -19.51 -0.53
N ARG A 94 -2.50 -18.32 -0.08
CA ARG A 94 -3.19 -17.56 0.99
C ARG A 94 -4.38 -16.77 0.46
N LEU A 95 -4.43 -16.49 -0.83
CA LEU A 95 -5.53 -15.82 -1.52
C LEU A 95 -6.03 -16.69 -2.68
N PRO A 96 -7.31 -16.59 -3.05
CA PRO A 96 -7.88 -17.39 -4.14
C PRO A 96 -7.15 -17.22 -5.47
N ALA A 97 -6.85 -18.33 -6.14
CA ALA A 97 -6.19 -18.30 -7.45
C ALA A 97 -7.07 -17.69 -8.56
N SER A 98 -8.40 -17.65 -8.36
CA SER A 98 -9.35 -17.04 -9.29
C SER A 98 -9.34 -15.51 -9.27
N TRP A 99 -8.77 -14.88 -8.27
CA TRP A 99 -8.65 -13.42 -8.20
C TRP A 99 -7.57 -12.91 -9.14
N ARG A 100 -7.79 -11.73 -9.72
CA ARG A 100 -6.85 -11.12 -10.66
C ARG A 100 -6.41 -9.75 -10.17
N TRP A 101 -5.11 -9.53 -10.20
CA TRP A 101 -4.49 -8.26 -9.83
C TRP A 101 -4.00 -7.56 -11.09
N LEU A 102 -4.51 -6.37 -11.34
CA LEU A 102 -4.05 -5.47 -12.41
C LEU A 102 -3.16 -4.39 -11.82
N SER A 103 -2.10 -4.03 -12.51
CA SER A 103 -1.19 -2.96 -12.09
C SER A 103 -0.46 -2.34 -13.27
N PHE A 104 0.21 -1.24 -13.05
CA PHE A 104 1.07 -0.58 -14.05
C PHE A 104 2.17 -1.48 -14.64
N TRP A 105 2.54 -2.58 -13.98
CA TRP A 105 3.57 -3.49 -14.50
C TRP A 105 3.16 -4.27 -15.74
N GLN A 106 1.87 -4.40 -15.98
CA GLN A 106 1.35 -5.23 -17.08
C GLN A 106 1.36 -4.50 -18.43
N ASN A 107 1.64 -3.18 -18.44
CA ASN A 107 1.63 -2.35 -19.66
C ASN A 107 0.37 -2.50 -20.51
N GLU A 108 -0.76 -2.85 -19.90
CA GLU A 108 -2.03 -2.94 -20.60
C GLU A 108 -2.56 -1.53 -20.92
N ALA A 109 -3.22 -1.40 -22.04
CA ALA A 109 -3.90 -0.15 -22.38
C ALA A 109 -5.05 0.11 -21.41
N ASP A 110 -5.33 1.38 -21.11
CA ASP A 110 -6.39 1.80 -20.19
C ASP A 110 -7.76 1.19 -20.54
N GLU A 111 -8.09 1.07 -21.81
CA GLU A 111 -9.34 0.46 -22.28
C GLU A 111 -9.43 -1.03 -21.93
N GLU A 112 -8.32 -1.75 -22.00
CA GLU A 112 -8.27 -3.16 -21.62
C GLU A 112 -8.42 -3.33 -20.11
N ILE A 113 -7.75 -2.49 -19.32
CA ILE A 113 -7.90 -2.43 -17.86
C ILE A 113 -9.36 -2.18 -17.49
N MET A 114 -9.97 -1.18 -18.12
CA MET A 114 -11.38 -0.82 -17.91
C MET A 114 -12.32 -1.97 -18.26
N ARG A 115 -12.06 -2.65 -19.38
CA ARG A 115 -12.85 -3.79 -19.83
C ARG A 115 -12.79 -4.94 -18.81
N GLN A 116 -11.60 -5.24 -18.30
CA GLN A 116 -11.40 -6.31 -17.30
C GLN A 116 -12.07 -5.97 -15.97
N LEU A 117 -11.94 -4.74 -15.49
CA LEU A 117 -12.59 -4.29 -14.25
C LEU A 117 -14.12 -4.35 -14.37
N ARG A 118 -14.69 -3.85 -15.48
CA ARG A 118 -16.15 -3.89 -15.71
C ARG A 118 -16.69 -5.30 -15.86
N ALA A 119 -15.91 -6.22 -16.43
CA ALA A 119 -16.28 -7.62 -16.57
C ALA A 119 -16.16 -8.41 -15.25
N SER A 120 -15.52 -7.84 -14.24
CA SER A 120 -15.41 -8.43 -12.91
C SER A 120 -16.77 -8.51 -12.21
N PRO A 121 -17.04 -9.56 -11.43
CA PRO A 121 -18.15 -9.54 -10.49
C PRO A 121 -18.11 -8.26 -9.64
N ASP A 122 -19.26 -7.64 -9.41
CA ASP A 122 -19.40 -6.36 -8.69
C ASP A 122 -18.73 -5.13 -9.34
N GLY A 123 -18.25 -5.21 -10.60
CA GLY A 123 -17.70 -4.07 -11.30
C GLY A 123 -16.23 -3.76 -11.02
N GLY A 124 -15.52 -4.65 -10.32
CA GLY A 124 -14.11 -4.50 -10.02
C GLY A 124 -13.80 -3.66 -8.79
N TYR A 125 -12.53 -3.72 -8.37
CA TYR A 125 -12.06 -3.07 -7.15
C TYR A 125 -10.78 -2.27 -7.37
N VAL A 126 -10.51 -1.33 -6.46
CA VAL A 126 -9.21 -0.65 -6.33
C VAL A 126 -8.73 -0.72 -4.89
N VAL A 127 -7.42 -0.73 -4.68
CA VAL A 127 -6.85 -0.70 -3.31
C VAL A 127 -7.08 0.66 -2.67
N SER A 128 -6.96 1.73 -3.45
CA SER A 128 -7.21 3.10 -2.98
C SER A 128 -7.79 3.93 -4.13
N PRO A 129 -8.84 4.73 -3.90
CA PRO A 129 -9.43 5.59 -4.92
C PRO A 129 -8.67 6.91 -5.13
N VAL A 130 -7.50 7.08 -4.53
CA VAL A 130 -6.71 8.30 -4.64
C VAL A 130 -6.01 8.36 -5.99
N ARG A 131 -6.01 9.53 -6.64
CA ARG A 131 -5.50 9.78 -7.99
C ARG A 131 -4.10 9.23 -8.28
N CYS A 132 -3.20 9.24 -7.31
CA CYS A 132 -1.85 8.72 -7.49
C CYS A 132 -1.76 7.18 -7.54
N TYR A 133 -2.85 6.47 -7.26
CA TYR A 133 -2.91 4.99 -7.24
C TYR A 133 -3.74 4.39 -8.35
N VAL A 134 -4.58 5.19 -9.00
CA VAL A 134 -5.57 4.72 -9.96
C VAL A 134 -5.35 5.46 -11.28
N PRO A 135 -5.40 4.77 -12.44
CA PRO A 135 -5.37 5.42 -13.73
C PRO A 135 -6.46 6.49 -13.87
N GLU A 136 -6.13 7.59 -14.51
CA GLU A 136 -7.05 8.69 -14.75
C GLU A 136 -8.34 8.20 -15.42
N ALA A 137 -8.23 7.30 -16.39
CA ALA A 137 -9.36 6.73 -17.10
C ALA A 137 -10.40 6.05 -16.18
N ILE A 138 -9.96 5.44 -15.07
CA ILE A 138 -10.88 4.87 -14.09
C ILE A 138 -11.54 5.97 -13.28
N LEU A 139 -10.78 7.00 -12.87
CA LEU A 139 -11.29 8.12 -12.07
C LEU A 139 -12.34 8.93 -12.82
N GLU A 140 -12.14 9.12 -14.13
CA GLU A 140 -13.06 9.88 -14.98
C GLU A 140 -14.36 9.14 -15.29
N ARG A 141 -14.33 7.81 -15.32
CA ARG A 141 -15.47 6.98 -15.76
C ARG A 141 -16.20 6.30 -14.62
N ALA A 142 -15.63 6.22 -13.41
CA ALA A 142 -16.31 5.72 -12.24
C ALA A 142 -17.29 6.77 -11.70
N ALA A 143 -18.52 6.34 -11.41
CA ALA A 143 -19.50 7.20 -10.75
C ALA A 143 -19.13 7.44 -9.29
N SER A 144 -18.62 6.40 -8.61
CA SER A 144 -18.16 6.49 -7.21
C SER A 144 -17.29 5.29 -6.83
N PHE A 145 -16.72 5.36 -5.61
CA PHE A 145 -15.98 4.26 -5.00
C PHE A 145 -16.61 3.93 -3.65
N GLU A 146 -17.08 2.72 -3.48
CA GLU A 146 -17.67 2.23 -2.24
C GLU A 146 -16.66 1.40 -1.46
N ARG A 147 -16.42 1.75 -0.21
CA ARG A 147 -15.54 0.98 0.64
C ARG A 147 -16.14 -0.39 0.96
N ARG A 148 -15.39 -1.45 0.68
CA ARG A 148 -15.71 -2.84 1.01
C ARG A 148 -14.51 -3.44 1.75
N GLY A 149 -14.60 -3.51 3.07
CA GLY A 149 -13.46 -3.90 3.90
C GLY A 149 -12.26 -2.99 3.70
N VAL A 150 -11.16 -3.54 3.18
CA VAL A 150 -9.91 -2.81 2.90
C VAL A 150 -9.74 -2.38 1.46
N LEU A 151 -10.62 -2.82 0.56
CA LEU A 151 -10.67 -2.43 -0.83
C LEU A 151 -11.86 -1.49 -1.09
N TYR A 152 -11.86 -0.89 -2.27
CA TYR A 152 -12.95 -0.05 -2.75
C TYR A 152 -13.53 -0.63 -4.03
N ARG A 153 -14.84 -0.91 -4.02
CA ARG A 153 -15.59 -1.31 -5.20
C ARG A 153 -15.77 -0.11 -6.12
N ILE A 154 -15.58 -0.32 -7.40
CA ILE A 154 -15.84 0.69 -8.41
C ILE A 154 -17.34 0.64 -8.77
N VAL A 155 -18.02 1.76 -8.70
CA VAL A 155 -19.38 1.95 -9.22
C VAL A 155 -19.25 2.69 -10.55
N TRP A 156 -19.72 2.07 -11.62
CA TRP A 156 -19.62 2.60 -12.98
C TRP A 156 -20.83 3.44 -13.37
#